data_c5e8fa93967ab561cf6f40304b8ddb61
#
_entry.id   c5e8fa93967ab561cf6f40304b8ddb61
#
_cell.length_a   1.000
_cell.length_b   1.000
_cell.length_c   1.000
_cell.angle_alpha   90.00
_cell.angle_beta   90.00
_cell.angle_gamma   90.00
#
_symmetry.space_group_name_H-M   'P 1'
#
loop_
_entity.id
_entity.type
_entity.pdbx_description
1 polymer ?
#
loop_
_entity_poly.entity_id
_entity_poly.type
_entity_poly.pdbx_seq_one_letter_code
_entity_poly.pdbx_strand_id
1 'polypeptide(L)'
;MTYHPNVRLEFASATDPGMVRAHNEDSVAVSAEYGLAVLADGMGGYNAGEVAALMATASLRHQIEAALTENPHIFEAEAVELWHQWLQSHIQHVNLDIYEAGLSNEEFSGMGTTLVMALFYGQRLLVAHIGDSRLYRLRHGNFLQITRDHSLLQAEIDVGLITPEEARHALHKNLVTRAVGVTPFVSADMQELDTQAGDTYLLCSDGLTDMVEDEIIAAILENQKYSLEAKASLLINSANDRGGRDNISVILIRIGDHDSNRLHLTGRLTAWLKKSSLA
;
A
#
# COMPACT_ATOMS: atom_id res chain seq x y z
N MET A 1 -8.17 23.26 10.31
CA MET A 1 -8.33 22.84 8.90
C MET A 1 -8.07 21.36 8.86
N THR A 2 -8.83 20.60 8.11
CA THR A 2 -8.63 19.16 7.97
C THR A 2 -7.64 18.90 6.83
N TYR A 3 -6.71 17.99 7.01
CA TYR A 3 -5.85 17.52 5.93
C TYR A 3 -6.71 16.90 4.82
N HIS A 4 -6.40 17.24 3.56
CA HIS A 4 -7.01 16.59 2.41
C HIS A 4 -5.95 16.37 1.33
N PRO A 5 -5.92 15.21 0.67
CA PRO A 5 -4.90 14.89 -0.33
C PRO A 5 -4.94 15.74 -1.60
N ASN A 6 -5.85 16.73 -1.71
CA ASN A 6 -6.04 17.65 -2.86
C ASN A 6 -6.27 16.97 -4.22
N VAL A 7 -6.41 15.65 -4.24
CA VAL A 7 -6.77 14.82 -5.40
C VAL A 7 -7.99 13.99 -5.05
N ARG A 8 -8.82 13.68 -6.04
CA ARG A 8 -9.92 12.75 -5.85
C ARG A 8 -9.36 11.33 -5.89
N LEU A 9 -9.47 10.62 -4.77
CA LEU A 9 -9.05 9.24 -4.65
C LEU A 9 -10.26 8.33 -4.51
N GLU A 10 -10.24 7.20 -5.21
CA GLU A 10 -11.21 6.13 -5.07
C GLU A 10 -10.47 4.89 -4.61
N PHE A 11 -10.95 4.24 -3.57
CA PHE A 11 -10.32 3.07 -2.96
C PHE A 11 -11.24 1.87 -3.06
N ALA A 12 -10.65 0.70 -3.29
CA ALA A 12 -11.29 -0.59 -3.09
C ALA A 12 -10.28 -1.56 -2.49
N SER A 13 -10.70 -2.41 -1.57
CA SER A 13 -9.85 -3.43 -0.99
C SER A 13 -10.59 -4.76 -0.90
N ALA A 14 -9.84 -5.85 -0.99
CA ALA A 14 -10.34 -7.20 -0.76
C ALA A 14 -9.22 -8.03 -0.13
N THR A 15 -9.60 -8.96 0.73
CA THR A 15 -8.71 -9.93 1.35
C THR A 15 -9.41 -11.28 1.45
N ASP A 16 -8.68 -12.38 1.29
CA ASP A 16 -9.20 -13.74 1.27
C ASP A 16 -8.13 -14.70 1.82
N PRO A 17 -8.50 -15.71 2.64
CA PRO A 17 -7.53 -16.67 3.17
C PRO A 17 -6.89 -17.57 2.10
N GLY A 18 -7.36 -17.51 0.86
CA GLY A 18 -6.97 -18.45 -0.17
C GLY A 18 -7.67 -19.80 -0.05
N MET A 19 -7.20 -20.79 -0.80
CA MET A 19 -7.80 -22.11 -0.88
C MET A 19 -7.10 -23.15 0.01
N VAL A 20 -5.95 -22.80 0.58
CA VAL A 20 -5.07 -23.75 1.30
C VAL A 20 -4.89 -23.37 2.77
N ARG A 21 -4.80 -22.08 3.08
CA ARG A 21 -4.59 -21.60 4.45
C ARG A 21 -5.89 -21.68 5.26
N ALA A 22 -5.78 -22.03 6.56
CA ALA A 22 -6.92 -22.09 7.47
C ALA A 22 -7.32 -20.72 8.02
N HIS A 23 -6.35 -19.80 8.13
CA HIS A 23 -6.49 -18.45 8.66
C HIS A 23 -5.94 -17.44 7.67
N ASN A 24 -6.37 -16.21 7.82
CA ASN A 24 -5.84 -15.10 7.04
C ASN A 24 -4.92 -14.24 7.94
N GLU A 25 -3.64 -14.26 7.66
CA GLU A 25 -2.63 -13.50 8.39
C GLU A 25 -2.32 -12.15 7.72
N ASP A 26 -2.93 -11.87 6.57
CA ASP A 26 -2.86 -10.56 5.92
C ASP A 26 -3.75 -9.53 6.66
N SER A 27 -3.33 -8.28 6.62
CA SER A 27 -4.13 -7.15 7.10
C SER A 27 -4.07 -5.98 6.15
N VAL A 28 -5.23 -5.32 5.94
CA VAL A 28 -5.35 -4.13 5.10
C VAL A 28 -6.02 -3.00 5.86
N ALA A 29 -5.53 -1.78 5.69
CA ALA A 29 -6.13 -0.58 6.25
C ALA A 29 -6.18 0.52 5.20
N VAL A 30 -7.35 1.17 5.07
CA VAL A 30 -7.56 2.30 4.18
C VAL A 30 -8.10 3.48 4.98
N SER A 31 -7.56 4.65 4.74
CA SER A 31 -8.04 5.92 5.26
C SER A 31 -8.20 6.90 4.09
N ALA A 32 -9.39 6.85 3.46
CA ALA A 32 -9.69 7.63 2.26
C ALA A 32 -9.62 9.15 2.51
N GLU A 33 -10.00 9.59 3.72
CA GLU A 33 -9.95 11.01 4.13
C GLU A 33 -8.51 11.54 4.13
N TYR A 34 -7.55 10.70 4.55
CA TYR A 34 -6.13 11.06 4.64
C TYR A 34 -5.32 10.58 3.42
N GLY A 35 -5.95 9.94 2.45
CA GLY A 35 -5.26 9.42 1.27
C GLY A 35 -4.26 8.29 1.59
N LEU A 36 -4.52 7.51 2.64
CA LEU A 36 -3.62 6.47 3.15
C LEU A 36 -4.15 5.08 2.83
N ALA A 37 -3.26 4.21 2.38
CA ALA A 37 -3.46 2.76 2.27
C ALA A 37 -2.27 2.03 2.87
N VAL A 38 -2.51 0.98 3.64
CA VAL A 38 -1.50 0.13 4.27
C VAL A 38 -1.91 -1.32 4.11
N LEU A 39 -0.98 -2.17 3.68
CA LEU A 39 -1.12 -3.62 3.59
C LEU A 39 0.07 -4.27 4.29
N ALA A 40 -0.18 -5.32 5.02
CA ALA A 40 0.79 -6.11 5.75
C ALA A 40 0.45 -7.59 5.60
N ASP A 41 1.46 -8.42 5.32
CA ASP A 41 1.40 -9.87 5.20
C ASP A 41 2.12 -10.46 6.41
N GLY A 42 1.37 -11.13 7.26
CA GLY A 42 1.83 -11.61 8.55
C GLY A 42 2.56 -12.94 8.46
N MET A 43 3.65 -13.06 9.21
CA MET A 43 4.42 -14.29 9.31
C MET A 43 4.63 -14.68 10.78
N GLY A 44 4.52 -15.99 11.09
CA GLY A 44 4.75 -16.51 12.42
C GLY A 44 4.07 -17.85 12.65
N GLY A 45 4.28 -18.44 13.85
CA GLY A 45 3.58 -19.65 14.25
C GLY A 45 2.19 -19.37 14.82
N TYR A 46 1.24 -20.31 14.69
CA TYR A 46 -0.16 -20.15 15.12
C TYR A 46 -0.81 -18.89 14.53
N ASN A 47 -1.31 -17.97 15.37
CA ASN A 47 -1.94 -16.70 14.96
C ASN A 47 -0.99 -15.49 15.08
N ALA A 48 0.30 -15.72 15.25
CA ALA A 48 1.27 -14.66 15.52
C ALA A 48 1.43 -13.71 14.32
N GLY A 49 1.37 -14.22 13.09
CA GLY A 49 1.40 -13.43 11.86
C GLY A 49 0.19 -12.49 11.75
N GLU A 50 -1.04 -13.00 12.02
CA GLU A 50 -2.27 -12.19 12.03
C GLU A 50 -2.15 -11.01 13.01
N VAL A 51 -1.65 -11.26 14.22
CA VAL A 51 -1.46 -10.20 15.23
C VAL A 51 -0.44 -9.17 14.77
N ALA A 52 0.70 -9.59 14.22
CA ALA A 52 1.73 -8.68 13.73
C ALA A 52 1.21 -7.79 12.58
N ALA A 53 0.53 -8.38 11.59
CA ALA A 53 -0.04 -7.65 10.46
C ALA A 53 -1.13 -6.66 10.89
N LEU A 54 -2.01 -7.07 11.81
CA LEU A 54 -3.05 -6.20 12.37
C LEU A 54 -2.43 -5.04 13.16
N MET A 55 -1.43 -5.31 14.02
CA MET A 55 -0.71 -4.26 14.75
C MET A 55 -0.05 -3.27 13.79
N ALA A 56 0.62 -3.77 12.73
CA ALA A 56 1.29 -2.91 11.75
C ALA A 56 0.29 -1.97 11.06
N THR A 57 -0.79 -2.51 10.50
CA THR A 57 -1.75 -1.72 9.72
C THR A 57 -2.55 -0.77 10.59
N ALA A 58 -3.06 -1.22 11.75
CA ALA A 58 -3.89 -0.41 12.63
C ALA A 58 -3.09 0.69 13.33
N SER A 59 -1.90 0.37 13.89
CA SER A 59 -1.08 1.35 14.59
C SER A 59 -0.53 2.40 13.63
N LEU A 60 -0.03 2.00 12.46
CA LEU A 60 0.51 2.94 11.49
C LEU A 60 -0.58 3.88 10.96
N ARG A 61 -1.77 3.35 10.62
CA ARG A 61 -2.91 4.18 10.25
C ARG A 61 -3.24 5.18 11.34
N HIS A 62 -3.40 4.74 12.59
CA HIS A 62 -3.77 5.61 13.71
C HIS A 62 -2.73 6.72 13.94
N GLN A 63 -1.45 6.37 13.95
CA GLN A 63 -0.37 7.34 14.16
C GLN A 63 -0.31 8.40 13.05
N ILE A 64 -0.45 7.98 11.79
CA ILE A 64 -0.42 8.90 10.65
C ILE A 64 -1.66 9.80 10.64
N GLU A 65 -2.86 9.26 10.87
CA GLU A 65 -4.10 10.05 10.98
C GLU A 65 -4.00 11.11 12.09
N ALA A 66 -3.49 10.73 13.27
CA ALA A 66 -3.27 11.65 14.38
C ALA A 66 -2.27 12.76 14.02
N ALA A 67 -1.12 12.40 13.46
CA ALA A 67 -0.10 13.37 13.07
C ALA A 67 -0.56 14.34 11.99
N LEU A 68 -1.32 13.86 10.99
CA LEU A 68 -1.91 14.70 9.94
C LEU A 68 -3.06 15.59 10.47
N THR A 69 -3.78 15.13 11.48
CA THR A 69 -4.80 15.93 12.16
C THR A 69 -4.17 17.07 12.96
N GLU A 70 -3.08 16.79 13.69
CA GLU A 70 -2.35 17.78 14.48
C GLU A 70 -1.62 18.80 13.59
N ASN A 71 -1.04 18.35 12.48
CA ASN A 71 -0.32 19.21 11.54
C ASN A 71 -0.77 18.96 10.09
N PRO A 72 -1.94 19.50 9.66
CA PRO A 72 -2.48 19.29 8.33
C PRO A 72 -1.63 19.92 7.20
N HIS A 73 -0.69 20.80 7.53
CA HIS A 73 0.23 21.47 6.59
C HIS A 73 1.63 20.84 6.56
N ILE A 74 1.77 19.69 7.20
CA ILE A 74 3.07 19.01 7.28
C ILE A 74 3.72 18.86 5.91
N PHE A 75 2.98 18.66 4.82
CA PHE A 75 3.45 18.47 3.46
C PHE A 75 3.60 19.75 2.63
N GLU A 76 3.44 20.91 3.16
CA GLU A 76 3.69 22.18 2.46
C GLU A 76 5.16 22.60 2.48
N ALA A 77 5.97 22.05 3.36
CA ALA A 77 7.41 22.29 3.40
C ALA A 77 8.11 21.45 2.30
N GLU A 78 8.98 22.04 1.48
CA GLU A 78 9.65 21.37 0.36
C GLU A 78 10.80 20.41 0.76
N ALA A 79 10.78 19.83 1.95
CA ALA A 79 11.90 19.04 2.47
C ALA A 79 11.57 17.53 2.46
N VAL A 80 11.76 16.88 1.33
CA VAL A 80 11.53 15.41 1.13
C VAL A 80 12.21 14.56 2.22
N GLU A 81 13.42 14.93 2.63
CA GLU A 81 14.17 14.20 3.67
C GLU A 81 13.47 14.22 5.03
N LEU A 82 12.76 15.31 5.37
CA LEU A 82 12.00 15.39 6.62
C LEU A 82 10.80 14.43 6.64
N TRP A 83 10.19 14.18 5.48
CA TRP A 83 9.06 13.27 5.33
C TRP A 83 9.48 11.83 5.48
N HIS A 84 10.60 11.45 4.86
CA HIS A 84 11.17 10.13 5.01
C HIS A 84 11.56 9.87 6.47
N GLN A 85 12.19 10.83 7.13
CA GLN A 85 12.52 10.71 8.56
C GLN A 85 11.28 10.63 9.44
N TRP A 86 10.26 11.46 9.16
CA TRP A 86 8.99 11.44 9.86
C TRP A 86 8.31 10.07 9.72
N LEU A 87 8.14 9.57 8.50
CA LEU A 87 7.51 8.28 8.25
C LEU A 87 8.33 7.13 8.84
N GLN A 88 9.66 7.17 8.68
CA GLN A 88 10.56 6.16 9.26
C GLN A 88 10.40 6.09 10.79
N SER A 89 10.18 7.22 11.46
CA SER A 89 9.97 7.21 12.90
C SER A 89 8.69 6.51 13.31
N HIS A 90 7.58 6.68 12.57
CA HIS A 90 6.32 5.97 12.82
C HIS A 90 6.47 4.48 12.56
N ILE A 91 7.10 4.09 11.44
CA ILE A 91 7.37 2.68 11.13
C ILE A 91 8.24 2.04 12.22
N GLN A 92 9.25 2.76 12.71
CA GLN A 92 10.13 2.26 13.78
C GLN A 92 9.38 2.07 15.11
N HIS A 93 8.45 2.95 15.47
CA HIS A 93 7.60 2.75 16.64
C HIS A 93 6.76 1.47 16.53
N VAL A 94 6.08 1.30 15.40
CA VAL A 94 5.29 0.09 15.13
C VAL A 94 6.16 -1.17 15.15
N ASN A 95 7.36 -1.10 14.58
CA ASN A 95 8.32 -2.20 14.61
C ASN A 95 8.69 -2.60 16.07
N LEU A 96 8.95 -1.62 16.93
CA LEU A 96 9.29 -1.88 18.31
C LEU A 96 8.11 -2.49 19.07
N ASP A 97 6.89 -1.97 18.87
CA ASP A 97 5.68 -2.48 19.52
C ASP A 97 5.46 -3.97 19.19
N ILE A 98 5.64 -4.35 17.91
CA ILE A 98 5.52 -5.75 17.47
C ILE A 98 6.67 -6.59 18.03
N TYR A 99 7.89 -6.11 17.96
CA TYR A 99 9.08 -6.80 18.48
C TYR A 99 8.96 -7.08 19.98
N GLU A 100 8.57 -6.07 20.77
CA GLU A 100 8.41 -6.19 22.22
C GLU A 100 7.24 -7.11 22.59
N ALA A 101 6.13 -7.07 21.84
CA ALA A 101 5.02 -7.99 22.03
C ALA A 101 5.46 -9.45 21.77
N GLY A 102 6.26 -9.70 20.73
CA GLY A 102 6.84 -11.02 20.44
C GLY A 102 7.81 -11.53 21.50
N LEU A 103 8.50 -10.62 22.20
CA LEU A 103 9.36 -10.98 23.32
C LEU A 103 8.59 -11.24 24.63
N SER A 104 7.45 -10.57 24.80
CA SER A 104 6.67 -10.58 26.04
C SER A 104 5.73 -11.77 26.15
N ASN A 105 5.37 -12.42 25.04
CA ASN A 105 4.43 -13.53 24.98
C ASN A 105 4.97 -14.65 24.08
N GLU A 106 5.13 -15.84 24.68
CA GLU A 106 5.62 -17.03 23.94
C GLU A 106 4.72 -17.40 22.74
N GLU A 107 3.40 -17.13 22.80
CA GLU A 107 2.48 -17.36 21.69
C GLU A 107 2.76 -16.48 20.48
N PHE A 108 3.41 -15.32 20.68
CA PHE A 108 3.79 -14.38 19.62
C PHE A 108 5.27 -14.43 19.27
N SER A 109 5.99 -15.40 19.84
CA SER A 109 7.44 -15.51 19.63
C SER A 109 7.79 -15.63 18.15
N GLY A 110 8.66 -14.72 17.69
CA GLY A 110 9.11 -14.69 16.29
C GLY A 110 8.08 -14.17 15.29
N MET A 111 7.00 -13.54 15.75
CA MET A 111 6.06 -12.86 14.84
C MET A 111 6.73 -11.72 14.09
N GLY A 112 6.26 -11.50 12.89
CA GLY A 112 6.66 -10.39 12.05
C GLY A 112 5.66 -10.19 10.93
N THR A 113 5.88 -9.17 10.13
CA THR A 113 5.01 -8.88 8.99
C THR A 113 5.77 -8.11 7.92
N THR A 114 5.34 -8.22 6.67
CA THR A 114 5.69 -7.26 5.62
C THR A 114 4.99 -5.92 5.89
N LEU A 115 5.35 -4.92 5.14
CA LEU A 115 4.65 -3.64 5.10
C LEU A 115 4.76 -3.06 3.70
N VAL A 116 3.64 -2.68 3.10
CA VAL A 116 3.62 -1.78 1.96
C VAL A 116 2.56 -0.71 2.18
N MET A 117 2.92 0.55 1.98
CA MET A 117 2.01 1.66 2.19
C MET A 117 2.12 2.72 1.10
N ALA A 118 1.00 3.41 0.89
CA ALA A 118 0.84 4.53 -0.02
C ALA A 118 0.17 5.70 0.72
N LEU A 119 0.80 6.88 0.72
CA LEU A 119 0.25 8.11 1.28
C LEU A 119 0.23 9.19 0.21
N PHE A 120 -0.98 9.61 -0.17
CA PHE A 120 -1.21 10.64 -1.19
C PHE A 120 -1.29 12.03 -0.57
N TYR A 121 -0.54 12.98 -1.14
CA TYR A 121 -0.60 14.39 -0.74
C TYR A 121 -0.33 15.29 -1.95
N GLY A 122 -1.13 16.34 -2.11
CA GLY A 122 -1.06 17.16 -3.31
C GLY A 122 -1.18 16.32 -4.59
N GLN A 123 -0.20 16.42 -5.46
CA GLN A 123 -0.06 15.60 -6.68
C GLN A 123 1.07 14.57 -6.54
N ARG A 124 1.33 14.11 -5.34
CA ARG A 124 2.43 13.22 -5.03
C ARG A 124 1.96 12.00 -4.25
N LEU A 125 2.74 10.95 -4.32
CA LEU A 125 2.58 9.71 -3.60
C LEU A 125 3.88 9.37 -2.89
N LEU A 126 3.84 9.28 -1.56
CA LEU A 126 4.90 8.71 -0.75
C LEU A 126 4.64 7.22 -0.58
N VAL A 127 5.60 6.40 -0.99
CA VAL A 127 5.59 4.94 -0.86
C VAL A 127 6.63 4.54 0.17
N ALA A 128 6.27 3.64 1.07
CA ALA A 128 7.22 2.94 1.94
C ALA A 128 6.95 1.45 1.94
N HIS A 129 7.99 0.61 1.94
CA HIS A 129 7.81 -0.83 2.03
C HIS A 129 8.94 -1.53 2.79
N ILE A 130 8.60 -2.68 3.36
CA ILE A 130 9.47 -3.65 4.01
C ILE A 130 8.91 -5.04 3.68
N GLY A 131 9.73 -5.93 3.14
CA GLY A 131 9.29 -7.27 2.71
C GLY A 131 9.06 -7.35 1.20
N ASP A 132 8.23 -8.30 0.79
CA ASP A 132 7.95 -8.67 -0.60
C ASP A 132 6.48 -8.43 -1.02
N SER A 133 5.67 -7.84 -0.14
CA SER A 133 4.41 -7.22 -0.56
C SER A 133 4.69 -6.03 -1.47
N ARG A 134 3.92 -5.90 -2.55
CA ARG A 134 4.26 -5.03 -3.66
C ARG A 134 3.29 -3.86 -3.84
N LEU A 135 3.82 -2.77 -4.41
CA LEU A 135 3.05 -1.67 -4.98
C LEU A 135 3.34 -1.57 -6.47
N TYR A 136 2.26 -1.56 -7.27
CA TYR A 136 2.29 -1.35 -8.72
C TYR A 136 1.58 -0.06 -9.10
N ARG A 137 1.94 0.51 -10.25
CA ARG A 137 1.24 1.60 -10.91
C ARG A 137 0.87 1.23 -12.33
N LEU A 138 -0.40 1.40 -12.69
CA LEU A 138 -0.88 1.39 -14.06
C LEU A 138 -1.10 2.83 -14.52
N ARG A 139 -0.36 3.27 -15.56
CA ARG A 139 -0.45 4.58 -16.19
C ARG A 139 -0.39 4.45 -17.71
N HIS A 140 -1.43 4.87 -18.42
CA HIS A 140 -1.51 4.84 -19.89
C HIS A 140 -1.16 3.46 -20.49
N GLY A 141 -1.65 2.37 -19.90
CA GLY A 141 -1.35 1.00 -20.33
C GLY A 141 0.01 0.46 -19.91
N ASN A 142 0.83 1.26 -19.22
CA ASN A 142 2.10 0.79 -18.64
C ASN A 142 1.88 0.35 -17.20
N PHE A 143 1.97 -0.96 -16.95
CA PHE A 143 1.92 -1.57 -15.62
C PHE A 143 3.33 -1.77 -15.11
N LEU A 144 3.67 -1.15 -13.98
CA LEU A 144 5.03 -1.11 -13.46
C LEU A 144 5.03 -1.41 -11.96
N GLN A 145 5.83 -2.38 -11.53
CA GLN A 145 6.16 -2.58 -10.13
C GLN A 145 7.01 -1.40 -9.63
N ILE A 146 6.57 -0.77 -8.55
CA ILE A 146 7.22 0.40 -7.95
C ILE A 146 8.15 -0.02 -6.82
N THR A 147 7.71 -0.94 -5.96
CA THR A 147 8.52 -1.50 -4.88
C THR A 147 9.51 -2.52 -5.42
N ARG A 148 10.58 -2.78 -4.65
CA ARG A 148 11.53 -3.83 -4.95
C ARG A 148 11.56 -4.81 -3.79
N ASP A 149 11.31 -6.08 -4.03
CA ASP A 149 11.12 -7.07 -2.99
C ASP A 149 12.36 -7.23 -2.10
N HIS A 150 12.17 -7.27 -0.79
CA HIS A 150 13.20 -7.69 0.15
C HIS A 150 13.14 -9.20 0.30
N SER A 151 13.50 -9.92 -0.76
CA SER A 151 13.53 -11.38 -0.82
C SER A 151 14.91 -11.88 -1.24
N LEU A 152 15.20 -13.14 -0.92
CA LEU A 152 16.44 -13.79 -1.37
C LEU A 152 16.48 -13.86 -2.89
N LEU A 153 15.36 -14.19 -3.53
CA LEU A 153 15.26 -14.24 -4.99
C LEU A 153 15.60 -12.91 -5.65
N GLN A 154 15.08 -11.80 -5.11
CA GLN A 154 15.42 -10.48 -5.64
C GLN A 154 16.91 -10.18 -5.49
N ALA A 155 17.50 -10.55 -4.37
CA ALA A 155 18.95 -10.38 -4.17
C ALA A 155 19.77 -11.22 -5.17
N GLU A 156 19.34 -12.44 -5.49
CA GLU A 156 19.98 -13.29 -6.50
C GLU A 156 19.85 -12.73 -7.93
N ILE A 157 18.70 -12.17 -8.26
CA ILE A 157 18.49 -11.45 -9.54
C ILE A 157 19.44 -10.26 -9.65
N ASP A 158 19.56 -9.48 -8.57
CA ASP A 158 20.34 -8.25 -8.52
C ASP A 158 21.84 -8.47 -8.77
N VAL A 159 22.35 -9.58 -8.29
CA VAL A 159 23.76 -9.95 -8.52
C VAL A 159 23.96 -10.83 -9.77
N GLY A 160 22.88 -11.07 -10.53
CA GLY A 160 22.91 -11.81 -11.79
C GLY A 160 23.13 -13.32 -11.63
N LEU A 161 22.81 -13.88 -10.47
CA LEU A 161 22.90 -15.32 -10.21
C LEU A 161 21.76 -16.09 -10.89
N ILE A 162 20.58 -15.49 -10.98
CA ILE A 162 19.40 -16.02 -11.67
C ILE A 162 18.74 -14.92 -12.49
N THR A 163 18.03 -15.32 -13.54
CA THR A 163 17.17 -14.41 -14.31
C THR A 163 15.80 -14.27 -13.65
N PRO A 164 15.02 -13.21 -13.95
CA PRO A 164 13.64 -13.06 -13.48
C PRO A 164 12.75 -14.26 -13.89
N GLU A 165 12.99 -14.86 -15.07
CA GLU A 165 12.27 -16.03 -15.54
C GLU A 165 12.57 -17.27 -14.68
N GLU A 166 13.83 -17.48 -14.32
CA GLU A 166 14.25 -18.60 -13.45
C GLU A 166 13.69 -18.42 -12.03
N ALA A 167 13.65 -17.19 -11.52
CA ALA A 167 13.07 -16.86 -10.21
C ALA A 167 11.60 -17.28 -10.08
N ARG A 168 10.82 -17.17 -11.15
CA ARG A 168 9.39 -17.58 -11.17
C ARG A 168 9.19 -19.06 -10.83
N HIS A 169 10.18 -19.90 -11.07
CA HIS A 169 10.16 -21.34 -10.88
C HIS A 169 10.99 -21.80 -9.68
N ALA A 170 11.59 -20.90 -8.92
CA ALA A 170 12.43 -21.23 -7.77
C ALA A 170 11.60 -21.81 -6.62
N LEU A 171 12.20 -22.77 -5.87
CA LEU A 171 11.52 -23.44 -4.76
C LEU A 171 11.51 -22.61 -3.46
N HIS A 172 12.31 -21.55 -3.37
CA HIS A 172 12.51 -20.73 -2.17
C HIS A 172 11.97 -19.30 -2.35
N LYS A 173 10.79 -19.18 -2.97
CA LYS A 173 10.18 -17.88 -3.29
C LYS A 173 9.91 -16.99 -2.06
N ASN A 174 9.47 -17.60 -0.95
CA ASN A 174 8.95 -16.90 0.22
C ASN A 174 10.02 -16.61 1.29
N LEU A 175 11.31 -16.48 0.90
CA LEU A 175 12.37 -16.12 1.84
C LEU A 175 12.57 -14.61 1.87
N VAL A 176 11.81 -13.98 2.76
CA VAL A 176 11.88 -12.54 3.05
C VAL A 176 13.17 -12.23 3.81
N THR A 177 13.90 -11.22 3.39
CA THR A 177 15.20 -10.81 3.99
C THR A 177 15.05 -9.65 4.97
N ARG A 178 13.87 -8.98 4.99
CA ARG A 178 13.57 -7.85 5.87
C ARG A 178 12.08 -7.85 6.20
N ALA A 179 11.74 -7.77 7.50
CA ALA A 179 10.38 -7.75 8.00
C ALA A 179 10.24 -6.84 9.23
N VAL A 180 9.04 -6.33 9.46
CA VAL A 180 8.66 -5.55 10.65
C VAL A 180 8.47 -6.49 11.83
N GLY A 181 8.95 -6.12 13.02
CA GLY A 181 8.76 -6.87 14.27
C GLY A 181 9.77 -7.99 14.52
N VAL A 182 10.64 -8.33 13.55
CA VAL A 182 11.60 -9.43 13.70
C VAL A 182 12.89 -9.00 14.44
N THR A 183 13.27 -7.74 14.27
CA THR A 183 14.45 -7.16 14.91
C THR A 183 14.10 -5.83 15.58
N PRO A 184 14.87 -5.37 16.60
CA PRO A 184 14.56 -4.13 17.30
C PRO A 184 14.67 -2.88 16.42
N PHE A 185 15.30 -2.99 15.26
CA PHE A 185 15.45 -1.90 14.30
C PHE A 185 15.18 -2.38 12.89
N VAL A 186 14.37 -1.60 12.14
CA VAL A 186 14.09 -1.84 10.73
C VAL A 186 14.13 -0.54 9.94
N SER A 187 14.64 -0.59 8.71
CA SER A 187 14.60 0.53 7.76
C SER A 187 13.68 0.20 6.61
N ALA A 188 12.72 1.07 6.35
CA ALA A 188 11.87 0.98 5.17
C ALA A 188 12.58 1.55 3.94
N ASP A 189 12.38 0.94 2.78
CA ASP A 189 12.70 1.58 1.51
C ASP A 189 11.56 2.55 1.17
N MET A 190 11.93 3.79 0.83
CA MET A 190 10.97 4.87 0.59
C MET A 190 11.24 5.55 -0.73
N GLN A 191 10.17 5.94 -1.39
CA GLN A 191 10.26 6.73 -2.62
C GLN A 191 9.05 7.65 -2.77
N GLU A 192 9.25 8.73 -3.50
CA GLU A 192 8.24 9.72 -3.80
C GLU A 192 7.99 9.78 -5.30
N LEU A 193 6.73 9.79 -5.70
CA LEU A 193 6.29 9.73 -7.10
C LEU A 193 5.31 10.85 -7.40
N ASP A 194 5.40 11.40 -8.61
CA ASP A 194 4.34 12.25 -9.15
C ASP A 194 3.14 11.40 -9.57
N THR A 195 1.95 11.88 -9.21
CA THR A 195 0.68 11.25 -9.57
C THR A 195 0.00 11.99 -10.71
N GLN A 196 -0.79 11.26 -11.50
CA GLN A 196 -1.57 11.81 -12.60
C GLN A 196 -3.02 11.31 -12.53
N ALA A 197 -3.96 12.14 -12.99
CA ALA A 197 -5.33 11.70 -13.18
C ALA A 197 -5.39 10.48 -14.11
N GLY A 198 -6.18 9.48 -13.73
CA GLY A 198 -6.26 8.21 -14.44
C GLY A 198 -5.27 7.15 -13.98
N ASP A 199 -4.27 7.48 -13.16
CA ASP A 199 -3.43 6.46 -12.54
C ASP A 199 -4.26 5.50 -11.70
N THR A 200 -3.88 4.22 -11.76
CA THR A 200 -4.38 3.20 -10.83
C THR A 200 -3.19 2.56 -10.14
N TYR A 201 -3.24 2.52 -8.82
CA TYR A 201 -2.23 1.85 -7.98
C TYR A 201 -2.83 0.58 -7.39
N LEU A 202 -1.99 -0.44 -7.26
CA LEU A 202 -2.31 -1.71 -6.62
C LEU A 202 -1.27 -1.97 -5.53
N LEU A 203 -1.72 -2.15 -4.27
CA LEU A 203 -0.94 -2.79 -3.23
C LEU A 203 -1.43 -4.23 -3.11
N CYS A 204 -0.52 -5.20 -2.96
CA CYS A 204 -0.89 -6.60 -2.81
C CYS A 204 0.14 -7.39 -2.00
N SER A 205 -0.32 -8.47 -1.33
CA SER A 205 0.53 -9.51 -0.77
C SER A 205 1.04 -10.44 -1.87
N ASP A 206 2.01 -11.28 -1.54
CA ASP A 206 2.63 -12.25 -2.45
C ASP A 206 1.64 -13.32 -2.95
N GLY A 207 0.60 -13.64 -2.16
CA GLY A 207 -0.45 -14.57 -2.57
C GLY A 207 -1.18 -14.19 -3.86
N LEU A 208 -1.18 -12.90 -4.25
CA LEU A 208 -1.63 -12.50 -5.58
C LEU A 208 -0.56 -12.80 -6.64
N THR A 209 0.64 -12.28 -6.47
CA THR A 209 1.70 -12.27 -7.50
C THR A 209 2.37 -13.62 -7.69
N ASP A 210 2.28 -14.50 -6.73
CA ASP A 210 2.70 -15.91 -6.85
C ASP A 210 1.75 -16.75 -7.71
N MET A 211 0.48 -16.33 -7.81
CA MET A 211 -0.56 -17.04 -8.53
C MET A 211 -0.94 -16.40 -9.86
N VAL A 212 -0.78 -15.08 -10.02
CA VAL A 212 -1.28 -14.33 -11.17
C VAL A 212 -0.15 -13.54 -11.81
N GLU A 213 0.08 -13.76 -13.10
CA GLU A 213 1.09 -13.05 -13.90
C GLU A 213 0.74 -11.56 -14.03
N ASP A 214 1.77 -10.71 -14.09
CA ASP A 214 1.63 -9.26 -14.19
C ASP A 214 0.76 -8.82 -15.39
N GLU A 215 0.83 -9.53 -16.51
CA GLU A 215 0.03 -9.26 -17.71
C GLU A 215 -1.47 -9.46 -17.48
N ILE A 216 -1.83 -10.45 -16.64
CA ILE A 216 -3.23 -10.73 -16.28
C ILE A 216 -3.73 -9.68 -15.28
N ILE A 217 -2.91 -9.32 -14.31
CA ILE A 217 -3.21 -8.24 -13.35
C ILE A 217 -3.46 -6.95 -14.14
N ALA A 218 -2.55 -6.58 -15.05
CA ALA A 218 -2.68 -5.40 -15.90
C ALA A 218 -3.98 -5.41 -16.70
N ALA A 219 -4.32 -6.53 -17.35
CA ALA A 219 -5.54 -6.66 -18.15
C ALA A 219 -6.82 -6.48 -17.31
N ILE A 220 -6.85 -6.98 -16.07
CA ILE A 220 -7.97 -6.76 -15.14
C ILE A 220 -8.07 -5.28 -14.78
N LEU A 221 -6.95 -4.62 -14.46
CA LEU A 221 -6.92 -3.22 -14.08
C LEU A 221 -7.27 -2.27 -15.23
N GLU A 222 -6.89 -2.58 -16.46
CA GLU A 222 -7.21 -1.79 -17.66
C GLU A 222 -8.69 -1.84 -18.05
N ASN A 223 -9.41 -2.88 -17.66
CA ASN A 223 -10.78 -3.09 -18.10
C ASN A 223 -11.73 -2.05 -17.51
N GLN A 224 -12.17 -1.10 -18.34
CA GLN A 224 -13.05 0.00 -17.94
C GLN A 224 -14.50 -0.42 -17.66
N LYS A 225 -14.89 -1.67 -17.95
CA LYS A 225 -16.26 -2.17 -17.71
C LYS A 225 -16.50 -2.52 -16.23
N TYR A 226 -15.44 -2.71 -15.45
CA TYR A 226 -15.54 -3.10 -14.05
C TYR A 226 -15.29 -1.90 -13.14
N SER A 227 -16.06 -1.81 -12.04
CA SER A 227 -15.75 -0.90 -10.94
C SER A 227 -14.45 -1.32 -10.24
N LEU A 228 -13.92 -0.44 -9.40
CA LEU A 228 -12.69 -0.72 -8.66
C LEU A 228 -12.86 -1.92 -7.72
N GLU A 229 -14.03 -2.04 -7.06
CA GLU A 229 -14.39 -3.17 -6.18
C GLU A 229 -14.49 -4.48 -6.98
N ALA A 230 -15.09 -4.44 -8.17
CA ALA A 230 -15.18 -5.61 -9.03
C ALA A 230 -13.79 -6.08 -9.50
N LYS A 231 -12.87 -5.15 -9.78
CA LYS A 231 -11.48 -5.47 -10.10
C LYS A 231 -10.75 -6.11 -8.93
N ALA A 232 -10.91 -5.58 -7.71
CA ALA A 232 -10.34 -6.18 -6.50
C ALA A 232 -10.83 -7.63 -6.33
N SER A 233 -12.13 -7.86 -6.46
CA SER A 233 -12.72 -9.21 -6.38
C SER A 233 -12.21 -10.14 -7.50
N LEU A 234 -12.04 -9.62 -8.72
CA LEU A 234 -11.50 -10.40 -9.85
C LEU A 234 -10.05 -10.81 -9.64
N LEU A 235 -9.23 -9.97 -9.02
CA LEU A 235 -7.85 -10.29 -8.67
C LEU A 235 -7.80 -11.45 -7.66
N ILE A 236 -8.57 -11.35 -6.57
CA ILE A 236 -8.70 -12.44 -5.57
C ILE A 236 -9.15 -13.75 -6.24
N ASN A 237 -10.24 -13.70 -7.00
CA ASN A 237 -10.75 -14.89 -7.69
C ASN A 237 -9.72 -15.48 -8.67
N SER A 238 -8.99 -14.63 -9.39
CA SER A 238 -7.95 -15.08 -10.32
C SER A 238 -6.82 -15.83 -9.63
N ALA A 239 -6.44 -15.43 -8.41
CA ALA A 239 -5.45 -16.13 -7.61
C ALA A 239 -6.01 -17.46 -7.04
N ASN A 240 -7.25 -17.44 -6.53
CA ASN A 240 -7.94 -18.63 -6.04
C ASN A 240 -8.15 -19.69 -7.11
N ASP A 241 -8.57 -19.29 -8.32
CA ASP A 241 -8.75 -20.18 -9.49
C ASP A 241 -7.44 -20.88 -9.91
N ARG A 242 -6.28 -20.29 -9.54
CA ARG A 242 -4.94 -20.86 -9.80
C ARG A 242 -4.36 -21.62 -8.62
N GLY A 243 -5.18 -21.82 -7.58
CA GLY A 243 -4.84 -22.66 -6.45
C GLY A 243 -4.86 -21.97 -5.10
N GLY A 244 -4.81 -20.61 -5.04
CA GLY A 244 -4.93 -19.83 -3.80
C GLY A 244 -4.07 -20.37 -2.67
N ARG A 245 -2.76 -20.51 -2.91
CA ARG A 245 -1.86 -21.25 -2.00
C ARG A 245 -1.57 -20.50 -0.72
N ASP A 246 -1.73 -19.18 -0.75
CA ASP A 246 -1.53 -18.28 0.38
C ASP A 246 -2.70 -17.33 0.59
N ASN A 247 -2.64 -16.51 1.64
CA ASN A 247 -3.53 -15.39 1.86
C ASN A 247 -3.38 -14.37 0.73
N ILE A 248 -4.47 -13.80 0.25
CA ILE A 248 -4.48 -12.90 -0.91
C ILE A 248 -5.14 -11.60 -0.51
N SER A 249 -4.36 -10.52 -0.51
CA SER A 249 -4.86 -9.19 -0.17
C SER A 249 -4.51 -8.18 -1.24
N VAL A 250 -5.47 -7.30 -1.54
CA VAL A 250 -5.30 -6.24 -2.52
C VAL A 250 -5.93 -4.94 -2.03
N ILE A 251 -5.28 -3.82 -2.32
CA ILE A 251 -5.86 -2.47 -2.24
C ILE A 251 -5.66 -1.80 -3.59
N LEU A 252 -6.75 -1.37 -4.19
CA LEU A 252 -6.76 -0.58 -5.43
C LEU A 252 -7.04 0.87 -5.11
N ILE A 253 -6.29 1.77 -5.74
CA ILE A 253 -6.45 3.22 -5.58
C ILE A 253 -6.44 3.84 -6.97
N ARG A 254 -7.53 4.55 -7.33
CA ARG A 254 -7.63 5.27 -8.59
C ARG A 254 -7.64 6.77 -8.37
N ILE A 255 -6.83 7.48 -9.15
CA ILE A 255 -6.82 8.95 -9.16
C ILE A 255 -7.84 9.43 -10.17
N GLY A 256 -8.86 10.11 -9.67
CA GLY A 256 -9.87 10.79 -10.48
C GLY A 256 -9.35 12.10 -11.07
N ASP A 257 -10.12 12.65 -12.01
CA ASP A 257 -9.83 13.98 -12.56
C ASP A 257 -9.88 15.05 -11.46
N HIS A 258 -9.00 16.03 -11.55
CA HIS A 258 -9.06 17.22 -10.71
C HIS A 258 -10.43 17.87 -10.87
N ASP A 259 -11.12 18.09 -9.77
CA ASP A 259 -12.39 18.82 -9.74
C ASP A 259 -12.14 20.29 -10.10
N SER A 260 -11.99 20.59 -11.42
CA SER A 260 -11.93 21.96 -11.95
C SER A 260 -13.20 22.77 -11.65
N ASN A 261 -14.25 22.13 -11.10
CA ASN A 261 -15.52 22.76 -10.78
C ASN A 261 -15.55 23.57 -9.46
N ARG A 262 -14.64 23.32 -8.51
CA ARG A 262 -14.62 24.13 -7.27
C ARG A 262 -14.17 25.59 -7.49
N LEU A 263 -13.30 25.83 -8.48
CA LEU A 263 -12.84 27.19 -8.81
C LEU A 263 -13.87 28.00 -9.63
N HIS A 264 -14.80 27.33 -10.36
CA HIS A 264 -15.83 28.02 -11.15
C HIS A 264 -17.03 28.51 -10.33
N LEU A 265 -17.33 27.93 -9.18
CA LEU A 265 -18.45 28.37 -8.33
C LEU A 265 -18.13 29.66 -7.56
N THR A 266 -16.90 29.82 -7.07
CA THR A 266 -16.45 31.05 -6.40
C THR A 266 -16.31 32.23 -7.38
N GLY A 267 -15.83 31.96 -8.61
CA GLY A 267 -15.73 32.97 -9.67
C GLY A 267 -17.09 33.46 -10.18
N ARG A 268 -18.11 32.61 -10.22
CA ARG A 268 -19.49 33.02 -10.65
C ARG A 268 -20.25 33.79 -9.57
N LEU A 269 -20.04 33.50 -8.29
CA LEU A 269 -20.64 34.26 -7.19
C LEU A 269 -20.06 35.69 -7.10
N THR A 270 -18.74 35.84 -7.28
CA THR A 270 -18.10 37.17 -7.27
C THR A 270 -18.48 38.03 -8.48
N ALA A 271 -18.69 37.40 -9.65
CA ALA A 271 -19.15 38.09 -10.85
C ALA A 271 -20.64 38.53 -10.73
N TRP A 272 -21.48 37.76 -10.04
CA TRP A 272 -22.88 38.10 -9.79
C TRP A 272 -23.01 39.24 -8.78
N LEU A 273 -22.22 39.22 -7.70
CA LEU A 273 -22.20 40.29 -6.68
C LEU A 273 -21.69 41.65 -7.23
N LYS A 274 -20.78 41.64 -8.23
CA LYS A 274 -20.32 42.88 -8.89
C LYS A 274 -21.36 43.49 -9.84
N LYS A 275 -22.33 42.71 -10.35
CA LYS A 275 -23.42 43.21 -11.21
C LYS A 275 -24.56 43.82 -10.44
N SER A 276 -24.76 43.47 -9.17
CA SER A 276 -25.84 44.00 -8.32
C SER A 276 -25.48 45.28 -7.55
N SER A 277 -24.23 45.76 -7.66
CA SER A 277 -23.78 47.02 -7.04
C SER A 277 -23.71 48.22 -8.02
N LEU A 278 -24.19 48.04 -9.26
CA LEU A 278 -24.23 49.06 -10.31
C LEU A 278 -25.62 49.29 -10.92
N ALA A 279 -26.67 49.01 -10.13
CA ALA A 279 -28.07 49.35 -10.47
C ALA A 279 -28.66 50.24 -9.39
#